data_88c7a5b4124deccd32c8de14633237c4
#
_entry.id   88c7a5b4124deccd32c8de14633237c4
#
_cell.length_a   1.000
_cell.length_b   1.000
_cell.length_c   1.000
_cell.angle_alpha   90.00
_cell.angle_beta   90.00
_cell.angle_gamma   90.00
#
_symmetry.space_group_name_H-M   'P 1'
#
loop_
_entity.id
_entity.type
_entity.pdbx_description
1 polymer ?
#
loop_
_entity_poly.entity_id
_entity_poly.type
_entity_poly.pdbx_seq_one_letter_code
_entity_poly.pdbx_strand_id
1 'polypeptide(L)'
;MDMKAISSRFAYTKILLVDDELYMRKVVRTMLMGMGVRTIHEAADGPAGLEMIRGVAPDIVILDWEMPGLDGPAFVRMVRSPMTFPLPDVPIIMLTGHGERSRVIEAITVGVNEFLLKPVSSKALQDRLIAVLAKPRPVVQSGAYYGPAPRKLMTAINVDNDRALNSLFMVN
;
A
#
# COMPACT_ATOMS: atom_id res chain seq x y z
N MET A 1 5.20 0.93 20.63
CA MET A 1 4.67 2.30 20.43
C MET A 1 3.34 2.39 21.15
N ASP A 2 3.17 3.41 21.98
CA ASP A 2 1.93 3.62 22.74
C ASP A 2 0.75 3.93 21.79
N MET A 3 -0.45 3.41 22.08
CA MET A 3 -1.68 3.64 21.30
C MET A 3 -2.00 5.13 21.12
N LYS A 4 -1.69 5.95 22.13
CA LYS A 4 -1.88 7.39 22.07
C LYS A 4 -0.95 8.06 21.04
N ALA A 5 0.30 7.60 20.97
CA ALA A 5 1.27 8.08 19.99
C ALA A 5 0.90 7.66 18.55
N ILE A 6 0.35 6.45 18.37
CA ILE A 6 -0.14 5.96 17.08
C ILE A 6 -1.33 6.80 16.61
N SER A 7 -2.33 7.01 17.46
CA SER A 7 -3.51 7.81 17.14
C SER A 7 -3.14 9.26 16.79
N SER A 8 -2.17 9.82 17.50
CA SER A 8 -1.63 11.15 17.19
C SER A 8 -1.01 11.19 15.79
N ARG A 9 -0.21 10.17 15.41
CA ARG A 9 0.37 10.10 14.05
C ARG A 9 -0.70 10.01 12.97
N PHE A 10 -1.72 9.18 13.17
CA PHE A 10 -2.81 9.05 12.21
C PHE A 10 -3.54 10.37 11.95
N ALA A 11 -3.71 11.19 12.98
CA ALA A 11 -4.38 12.50 12.83
C ALA A 11 -3.67 13.44 11.84
N TYR A 12 -2.36 13.30 11.68
CA TYR A 12 -1.54 14.12 10.78
C TYR A 12 -1.16 13.40 9.49
N THR A 13 -1.53 12.13 9.33
CA THR A 13 -1.23 11.35 8.13
C THR A 13 -2.24 11.64 7.02
N LYS A 14 -1.74 12.01 5.86
CA LYS A 14 -2.53 12.26 4.67
C LYS A 14 -2.60 10.98 3.83
N ILE A 15 -3.78 10.41 3.66
CA ILE A 15 -4.00 9.16 2.94
C ILE A 15 -4.75 9.43 1.64
N LEU A 16 -4.26 8.86 0.55
CA LEU A 16 -4.97 8.76 -0.73
C LEU A 16 -5.51 7.33 -0.88
N LEU A 17 -6.80 7.23 -1.14
CA LEU A 17 -7.51 5.98 -1.39
C LEU A 17 -7.92 5.91 -2.87
N VAL A 18 -7.39 4.92 -3.58
CA VAL A 18 -7.64 4.71 -5.02
C VAL A 18 -8.34 3.36 -5.21
N ASP A 19 -9.61 3.41 -5.57
CA ASP A 19 -10.46 2.24 -5.80
C ASP A 19 -11.63 2.66 -6.70
N ASP A 20 -11.97 1.86 -7.71
CA ASP A 20 -13.08 2.18 -8.61
C ASP A 20 -14.46 1.90 -8.00
N GLU A 21 -14.52 1.08 -6.96
CA GLU A 21 -15.76 0.75 -6.25
C GLU A 21 -16.07 1.78 -5.15
N LEU A 22 -17.11 2.57 -5.35
CA LEU A 22 -17.56 3.57 -4.36
C LEU A 22 -17.85 2.95 -2.98
N TYR A 23 -18.45 1.75 -2.95
CA TYR A 23 -18.74 1.06 -1.70
C TYR A 23 -17.46 0.72 -0.92
N MET A 24 -16.45 0.20 -1.59
CA MET A 24 -15.17 -0.12 -0.96
C MET A 24 -14.45 1.13 -0.45
N ARG A 25 -14.47 2.23 -1.22
CA ARG A 25 -13.92 3.51 -0.74
C ARG A 25 -14.59 3.96 0.56
N LYS A 26 -15.94 3.87 0.62
CA LYS A 26 -16.69 4.23 1.85
C LYS A 26 -16.32 3.34 3.04
N VAL A 27 -16.20 2.04 2.83
CA VAL A 27 -15.82 1.08 3.88
C VAL A 27 -14.43 1.41 4.43
N VAL A 28 -13.43 1.51 3.55
CA VAL A 28 -12.05 1.80 3.95
C VAL A 28 -11.93 3.19 4.58
N ARG A 29 -12.60 4.20 4.03
CA ARG A 29 -12.67 5.54 4.61
C ARG A 29 -13.21 5.51 6.04
N THR A 30 -14.30 4.78 6.28
CA THR A 30 -14.90 4.64 7.62
C THR A 30 -13.92 3.99 8.60
N MET A 31 -13.19 2.95 8.17
CA MET A 31 -12.16 2.33 8.99
C MET A 31 -11.04 3.33 9.34
N LEU A 32 -10.54 4.07 8.37
CA LEU A 32 -9.49 5.07 8.56
C LEU A 32 -9.91 6.18 9.53
N MET A 33 -11.13 6.68 9.38
CA MET A 33 -11.69 7.69 10.30
C MET A 33 -11.81 7.14 11.72
N GLY A 34 -12.24 5.89 11.87
CA GLY A 34 -12.29 5.20 13.16
C GLY A 34 -10.93 5.04 13.85
N MET A 35 -9.85 5.00 13.08
CA MET A 35 -8.46 4.97 13.58
C MET A 35 -7.91 6.36 13.94
N GLY A 36 -8.63 7.42 13.60
CA GLY A 36 -8.22 8.81 13.86
C GLY A 36 -7.60 9.54 12.68
N VAL A 37 -7.59 8.95 11.47
CA VAL A 37 -7.14 9.64 10.26
C VAL A 37 -8.11 10.78 9.91
N ARG A 38 -7.59 11.98 9.71
CA ARG A 38 -8.41 13.17 9.45
C ARG A 38 -8.38 13.63 8.00
N THR A 39 -7.30 13.35 7.29
CA THR A 39 -7.11 13.79 5.90
C THR A 39 -7.09 12.59 4.96
N ILE A 40 -8.20 12.38 4.26
CA ILE A 40 -8.42 11.28 3.34
C ILE A 40 -8.86 11.85 2.00
N HIS A 41 -8.05 11.62 0.96
CA HIS A 41 -8.39 11.92 -0.42
C HIS A 41 -8.81 10.65 -1.13
N GLU A 42 -9.66 10.76 -2.13
CA GLU A 42 -10.20 9.62 -2.87
C GLU A 42 -10.07 9.83 -4.38
N ALA A 43 -9.76 8.76 -5.08
CA ALA A 43 -9.78 8.72 -6.54
C ALA A 43 -10.50 7.45 -7.01
N ALA A 44 -11.28 7.57 -8.06
CA ALA A 44 -12.12 6.49 -8.58
C ALA A 44 -11.45 5.65 -9.68
N ASP A 45 -10.24 6.00 -10.09
CA ASP A 45 -9.47 5.28 -11.10
C ASP A 45 -7.97 5.58 -10.97
N GLY A 46 -7.16 4.84 -11.72
CA GLY A 46 -5.71 4.99 -11.71
C GLY A 46 -5.22 6.36 -12.15
N PRO A 47 -5.65 6.88 -13.31
CA PRO A 47 -5.24 8.21 -13.77
C PRO A 47 -5.57 9.34 -12.78
N ALA A 48 -6.78 9.34 -12.21
CA ALA A 48 -7.18 10.30 -11.18
C ALA A 48 -6.30 10.16 -9.92
N GLY A 49 -5.96 8.93 -9.53
CA GLY A 49 -5.05 8.66 -8.43
C GLY A 49 -3.65 9.23 -8.65
N LEU A 50 -3.08 9.05 -9.85
CA LEU A 50 -1.77 9.61 -10.21
C LEU A 50 -1.77 11.15 -10.15
N GLU A 51 -2.81 11.80 -10.67
CA GLU A 51 -2.96 13.25 -10.58
C GLU A 51 -3.10 13.72 -9.13
N MET A 52 -3.85 12.97 -8.32
CA MET A 52 -4.04 13.28 -6.90
C MET A 52 -2.71 13.20 -6.14
N ILE A 53 -1.84 12.23 -6.43
CA ILE A 53 -0.51 12.16 -5.81
C ILE A 53 0.29 13.43 -6.12
N ARG A 54 0.27 13.91 -7.36
CA ARG A 54 0.95 15.15 -7.76
C ARG A 54 0.41 16.38 -7.04
N GLY A 55 -0.92 16.45 -6.89
CA GLY A 55 -1.58 17.62 -6.33
C GLY A 55 -1.52 17.72 -4.82
N VAL A 56 -1.69 16.61 -4.09
CA VAL A 56 -1.82 16.61 -2.62
C VAL A 56 -0.63 16.07 -1.87
N ALA A 57 0.30 15.39 -2.54
CA ALA A 57 1.46 14.75 -1.93
C ALA A 57 1.08 13.91 -0.69
N PRO A 58 0.36 12.79 -0.84
CA PRO A 58 -0.06 11.96 0.27
C PRO A 58 1.13 11.30 0.97
N ASP A 59 0.96 10.97 2.25
CA ASP A 59 1.94 10.23 3.02
C ASP A 59 1.85 8.71 2.77
N ILE A 60 0.65 8.24 2.43
CA ILE A 60 0.37 6.82 2.12
C ILE A 60 -0.68 6.75 1.02
N VAL A 61 -0.51 5.83 0.10
CA VAL A 61 -1.52 5.46 -0.90
C VAL A 61 -2.07 4.07 -0.56
N ILE A 62 -3.39 3.96 -0.45
CA ILE A 62 -4.10 2.68 -0.40
C ILE A 62 -4.70 2.46 -1.78
N LEU A 63 -4.32 1.37 -2.43
CA LEU A 63 -4.57 1.14 -3.85
C LEU A 63 -5.26 -0.20 -4.06
N ASP A 64 -6.39 -0.18 -4.76
CA ASP A 64 -7.00 -1.42 -5.24
C ASP A 64 -6.19 -2.02 -6.38
N TRP A 65 -6.12 -3.35 -6.41
CA TRP A 65 -5.46 -4.07 -7.50
C TRP A 65 -6.24 -4.00 -8.79
N GLU A 66 -7.55 -4.30 -8.70
CA GLU A 66 -8.40 -4.48 -9.86
C GLU A 66 -9.17 -3.21 -10.19
N MET A 67 -8.66 -2.45 -11.13
CA MET A 67 -9.31 -1.26 -11.67
C MET A 67 -9.34 -1.32 -13.19
N PRO A 68 -10.45 -0.89 -13.84
CA PRO A 68 -10.51 -0.82 -15.29
C PRO A 68 -9.48 0.15 -15.87
N GLY A 69 -8.88 -0.21 -16.99
CA GLY A 69 -7.90 0.60 -17.69
C GLY A 69 -6.51 0.51 -17.08
N LEU A 70 -6.24 1.25 -16.01
CA LEU A 70 -4.96 1.20 -15.29
C LEU A 70 -5.14 0.43 -14.00
N ASP A 71 -4.63 -0.80 -13.95
CA ASP A 71 -4.68 -1.64 -12.75
C ASP A 71 -3.63 -1.23 -11.69
N GLY A 72 -3.71 -1.88 -10.53
CA GLY A 72 -2.81 -1.59 -9.40
C GLY A 72 -1.33 -1.74 -9.75
N PRO A 73 -0.87 -2.87 -10.30
CA PRO A 73 0.54 -3.03 -10.67
C PRO A 73 1.04 -2.02 -11.67
N ALA A 74 0.25 -1.68 -12.70
CA ALA A 74 0.61 -0.66 -13.69
C ALA A 74 0.70 0.72 -13.05
N PHE A 75 -0.22 1.06 -12.15
CA PHE A 75 -0.17 2.28 -11.35
C PHE A 75 1.13 2.36 -10.54
N VAL A 76 1.51 1.29 -9.84
CA VAL A 76 2.73 1.25 -9.04
C VAL A 76 3.96 1.43 -9.91
N ARG A 77 4.03 0.78 -11.09
CA ARG A 77 5.16 0.96 -12.02
C ARG A 77 5.33 2.43 -12.45
N MET A 78 4.23 3.14 -12.69
CA MET A 78 4.27 4.56 -13.02
C MET A 78 4.78 5.40 -11.85
N VAL A 79 4.31 5.14 -10.63
CA VAL A 79 4.78 5.84 -9.42
C VAL A 79 6.25 5.56 -9.16
N ARG A 80 6.70 4.31 -9.31
CA ARG A 80 8.09 3.88 -9.04
C ARG A 80 9.08 4.25 -10.16
N SER A 81 8.81 5.32 -10.88
CA SER A 81 9.66 5.83 -11.96
C SER A 81 10.28 7.17 -11.56
N PRO A 82 11.43 7.17 -10.85
CA PRO A 82 11.99 8.38 -10.23
C PRO A 82 12.36 9.48 -11.24
N MET A 83 12.59 9.12 -12.49
CA MET A 83 12.91 10.09 -13.54
C MET A 83 11.68 10.83 -14.07
N THR A 84 10.48 10.30 -13.87
CA THR A 84 9.25 10.82 -14.47
C THR A 84 8.12 11.10 -13.49
N PHE A 85 8.23 10.62 -12.24
CA PHE A 85 7.19 10.79 -11.23
C PHE A 85 7.71 11.54 -9.99
N PRO A 86 6.95 12.53 -9.45
CA PRO A 86 7.46 13.46 -8.44
C PRO A 86 7.57 12.84 -7.03
N LEU A 87 6.83 11.76 -6.74
CA LEU A 87 6.82 11.08 -5.44
C LEU A 87 7.06 9.57 -5.58
N PRO A 88 8.21 9.15 -6.14
CA PRO A 88 8.44 7.73 -6.42
C PRO A 88 8.57 6.86 -5.16
N ASP A 89 8.84 7.48 -4.01
CA ASP A 89 9.06 6.80 -2.73
C ASP A 89 7.79 6.66 -1.89
N VAL A 90 6.67 7.24 -2.32
CA VAL A 90 5.43 7.21 -1.53
C VAL A 90 5.05 5.78 -1.14
N PRO A 91 4.82 5.51 0.15
CA PRO A 91 4.38 4.20 0.61
C PRO A 91 3.04 3.80 -0.02
N ILE A 92 2.96 2.55 -0.51
CA ILE A 92 1.76 2.00 -1.14
C ILE A 92 1.36 0.73 -0.40
N ILE A 93 0.10 0.69 0.03
CA ILE A 93 -0.58 -0.49 0.57
C ILE A 93 -1.57 -0.96 -0.50
N MET A 94 -1.39 -2.16 -1.01
CA MET A 94 -2.25 -2.72 -2.06
C MET A 94 -3.32 -3.62 -1.48
N LEU A 95 -4.58 -3.43 -1.90
CA LEU A 95 -5.71 -4.26 -1.55
C LEU A 95 -6.09 -5.14 -2.74
N THR A 96 -6.37 -6.42 -2.50
CA THR A 96 -6.78 -7.35 -3.55
C THR A 96 -7.73 -8.42 -3.05
N GLY A 97 -8.65 -8.88 -3.90
CA GLY A 97 -9.47 -10.07 -3.67
C GLY A 97 -8.74 -11.39 -3.94
N HIS A 98 -7.54 -11.33 -4.51
CA HIS A 98 -6.79 -12.50 -4.98
C HIS A 98 -5.49 -12.68 -4.19
N GLY A 99 -5.43 -13.78 -3.43
CA GLY A 99 -4.27 -14.13 -2.59
C GLY A 99 -3.30 -15.13 -3.22
N GLU A 100 -3.42 -15.37 -4.53
CA GLU A 100 -2.51 -16.30 -5.21
C GLU A 100 -1.06 -15.82 -5.11
N ARG A 101 -0.16 -16.78 -4.94
CA ARG A 101 1.29 -16.53 -4.81
C ARG A 101 1.82 -15.63 -5.93
N SER A 102 1.37 -15.84 -7.16
CA SER A 102 1.78 -15.03 -8.31
C SER A 102 1.44 -13.55 -8.15
N ARG A 103 0.26 -13.25 -7.60
CA ARG A 103 -0.18 -11.88 -7.32
C ARG A 103 0.66 -11.20 -6.23
N VAL A 104 0.96 -11.94 -5.16
CA VAL A 104 1.80 -11.42 -4.08
C VAL A 104 3.22 -11.14 -4.58
N ILE A 105 3.79 -12.05 -5.38
CA ILE A 105 5.12 -11.86 -6.00
C ILE A 105 5.10 -10.65 -6.93
N GLU A 106 4.06 -10.49 -7.75
CA GLU A 106 3.92 -9.33 -8.63
C GLU A 106 3.89 -8.02 -7.83
N ALA A 107 3.08 -7.95 -6.77
CA ALA A 107 3.01 -6.76 -5.90
C ALA A 107 4.39 -6.39 -5.31
N ILE A 108 5.12 -7.38 -4.81
CA ILE A 108 6.47 -7.17 -4.28
C ILE A 108 7.42 -6.69 -5.37
N THR A 109 7.37 -7.32 -6.54
CA THR A 109 8.26 -7.03 -7.68
C THR A 109 8.05 -5.61 -8.24
N VAL A 110 6.82 -5.09 -8.22
CA VAL A 110 6.56 -3.71 -8.67
C VAL A 110 6.87 -2.65 -7.62
N GLY A 111 7.13 -3.02 -6.37
CA GLY A 111 7.55 -2.09 -5.33
C GLY A 111 6.43 -1.64 -4.38
N VAL A 112 5.48 -2.51 -4.07
CA VAL A 112 4.45 -2.29 -3.04
C VAL A 112 5.06 -2.45 -1.64
N ASN A 113 4.68 -1.58 -0.72
CA ASN A 113 5.16 -1.64 0.66
C ASN A 113 4.46 -2.70 1.47
N GLU A 114 3.14 -2.76 1.38
CA GLU A 114 2.29 -3.68 2.12
C GLU A 114 1.16 -4.19 1.22
N PHE A 115 0.64 -5.36 1.57
CA PHE A 115 -0.39 -6.06 0.81
C PHE A 115 -1.47 -6.57 1.76
N LEU A 116 -2.74 -6.42 1.39
CA LEU A 116 -3.89 -6.90 2.16
C LEU A 116 -4.88 -7.64 1.26
N LEU A 117 -5.38 -8.77 1.76
CA LEU A 117 -6.46 -9.50 1.13
C LEU A 117 -7.82 -8.92 1.52
N LYS A 118 -8.72 -8.80 0.55
CA LYS A 118 -10.14 -8.52 0.79
C LYS A 118 -10.85 -9.82 1.24
N PRO A 119 -11.80 -9.77 2.18
CA PRO A 119 -12.31 -8.59 2.87
C PRO A 119 -11.32 -8.05 3.91
N VAL A 120 -11.15 -6.72 3.91
CA VAL A 120 -10.20 -6.03 4.81
C VAL A 120 -10.86 -5.83 6.17
N SER A 121 -10.17 -6.20 7.26
CA SER A 121 -10.56 -5.84 8.61
C SER A 121 -9.88 -4.55 9.06
N SER A 122 -10.53 -3.81 9.97
CA SER A 122 -9.93 -2.59 10.55
C SER A 122 -8.59 -2.88 11.23
N LYS A 123 -8.49 -4.01 11.94
CA LYS A 123 -7.23 -4.41 12.58
C LYS A 123 -6.12 -4.67 11.58
N ALA A 124 -6.39 -5.44 10.53
CA ALA A 124 -5.38 -5.75 9.52
C ALA A 124 -4.91 -4.48 8.80
N LEU A 125 -5.82 -3.57 8.45
CA LEU A 125 -5.47 -2.29 7.85
C LEU A 125 -4.63 -1.43 8.81
N GLN A 126 -5.01 -1.35 10.08
CA GLN A 126 -4.27 -0.62 11.11
C GLN A 126 -2.83 -1.16 11.25
N ASP A 127 -2.66 -2.49 11.30
CA ASP A 127 -1.36 -3.12 11.43
C ASP A 127 -0.44 -2.75 10.24
N ARG A 128 -0.98 -2.68 9.01
CA ARG A 128 -0.21 -2.25 7.83
C ARG A 128 0.15 -0.77 7.86
N LEU A 129 -0.76 0.08 8.27
CA LEU A 129 -0.49 1.51 8.43
C LEU A 129 0.61 1.74 9.48
N ILE A 130 0.54 1.05 10.60
CA ILE A 130 1.57 1.11 11.64
C ILE A 130 2.93 0.63 11.11
N ALA A 131 2.96 -0.47 10.37
CA ALA A 131 4.19 -1.00 9.78
C ALA A 131 4.87 0.03 8.87
N VAL A 132 4.08 0.69 8.02
CA VAL A 132 4.57 1.73 7.10
C VAL A 132 5.08 2.97 7.83
N LEU A 133 4.35 3.43 8.86
CA LEU A 133 4.67 4.67 9.58
C LEU A 133 5.75 4.49 10.64
N ALA A 134 5.73 3.38 11.38
CA ALA A 134 6.62 3.16 12.51
C ALA A 134 7.95 2.51 12.11
N LYS A 135 7.94 1.69 11.05
CA LYS A 135 9.11 0.95 10.58
C LYS A 135 9.25 1.08 9.06
N PRO A 136 9.41 2.31 8.52
CA PRO A 136 9.53 2.50 7.10
C PRO A 136 10.78 1.78 6.57
N ARG A 137 10.62 1.03 5.50
CA ARG A 137 11.75 0.43 4.80
C ARG A 137 12.38 1.47 3.88
N PRO A 138 13.71 1.56 3.81
CA PRO A 138 14.37 2.46 2.89
C PRO A 138 14.00 2.10 1.44
N VAL A 139 13.90 3.10 0.59
CA VAL A 139 13.74 2.88 -0.85
C VAL A 139 15.10 2.59 -1.45
N VAL A 140 15.15 1.60 -2.32
CA VAL A 140 16.37 1.15 -3.00
C VAL A 140 16.13 1.06 -4.51
N GLN A 141 17.22 1.24 -5.27
CA GLN A 141 17.23 0.98 -6.70
C GLN A 141 18.24 -0.16 -6.99
N SER A 142 17.78 -1.19 -7.69
CA SER A 142 18.62 -2.34 -8.06
C SER A 142 18.17 -2.83 -9.44
N GLY A 143 19.00 -2.59 -10.46
CA GLY A 143 18.61 -2.86 -11.84
C GLY A 143 17.36 -2.08 -12.24
N ALA A 144 16.34 -2.79 -12.71
CA ALA A 144 15.04 -2.22 -13.06
C ALA A 144 14.11 -2.00 -11.84
N TYR A 145 14.46 -2.52 -10.67
CA TYR A 145 13.64 -2.37 -9.47
C TYR A 145 13.87 -1.02 -8.82
N TYR A 146 12.76 -0.35 -8.49
CA TYR A 146 12.74 0.82 -7.63
C TYR A 146 11.60 0.67 -6.62
N GLY A 147 11.91 0.74 -5.33
CA GLY A 147 10.88 0.59 -4.30
C GLY A 147 11.47 0.26 -2.93
N PRO A 148 10.61 -0.11 -1.96
CA PRO A 148 11.05 -0.43 -0.61
C PRO A 148 12.03 -1.62 -0.61
N ALA A 149 13.06 -1.53 0.22
CA ALA A 149 14.04 -2.61 0.35
C ALA A 149 13.33 -3.94 0.67
N PRO A 150 13.68 -5.03 -0.03
CA PRO A 150 13.09 -6.34 0.21
C PRO A 150 13.25 -6.76 1.67
N ARG A 151 12.25 -7.42 2.23
CA ARG A 151 12.39 -8.06 3.54
C ARG A 151 13.39 -9.23 3.40
N LYS A 152 14.24 -9.46 4.40
CA LYS A 152 15.27 -10.50 4.39
C LYS A 152 14.73 -11.91 4.07
N LEU A 153 13.43 -12.12 4.23
CA LEU A 153 12.73 -13.38 3.94
C LEU A 153 12.42 -13.61 2.45
N MET A 154 12.68 -12.66 1.57
CA MET A 154 12.50 -12.89 0.12
C MET A 154 13.47 -13.95 -0.43
N THR A 155 14.59 -14.19 0.23
CA THR A 155 15.49 -15.33 -0.09
C THR A 155 14.85 -16.68 0.21
N ALA A 156 13.80 -16.74 1.03
CA ALA A 156 13.08 -17.97 1.38
C ALA A 156 11.90 -18.29 0.45
N ILE A 157 11.59 -17.43 -0.53
CA ILE A 157 10.50 -17.66 -1.51
C ILE A 157 10.78 -18.86 -2.43
N ASN A 158 12.00 -19.39 -2.44
CA ASN A 158 12.31 -20.65 -3.10
C ASN A 158 11.86 -21.91 -2.31
N VAL A 159 11.16 -21.76 -1.20
CA VAL A 159 10.67 -22.86 -0.37
C VAL A 159 9.15 -22.95 -0.44
N ASP A 160 8.67 -24.11 -0.84
CA ASP A 160 7.28 -24.56 -0.97
C ASP A 160 6.43 -24.36 0.31
N ASN A 161 6.01 -23.13 0.66
CA ASN A 161 5.08 -23.03 1.77
C ASN A 161 4.21 -21.75 1.75
N ASP A 162 2.90 -21.91 1.55
CA ASP A 162 1.88 -20.85 1.65
C ASP A 162 1.84 -20.14 3.01
N ARG A 163 2.34 -20.80 4.07
CA ARG A 163 2.51 -20.18 5.40
C ARG A 163 3.58 -19.10 5.43
N ALA A 164 4.59 -19.19 4.58
CA ALA A 164 5.67 -18.20 4.52
C ALA A 164 5.19 -16.87 3.91
N LEU A 165 4.24 -16.93 2.98
CA LEU A 165 3.67 -15.72 2.34
C LEU A 165 2.89 -14.86 3.33
N ASN A 166 2.09 -15.49 4.19
CA ASN A 166 1.37 -14.76 5.23
C ASN A 166 2.32 -14.13 6.24
N SER A 167 3.46 -14.77 6.54
CA SER A 167 4.46 -14.22 7.47
C SER A 167 5.24 -13.04 6.87
N LEU A 168 5.35 -12.94 5.53
CA LEU A 168 6.00 -11.80 4.86
C LEU A 168 5.27 -10.47 5.10
N PHE A 169 3.96 -10.55 5.31
CA PHE A 169 3.10 -9.39 5.54
C PHE A 169 2.49 -9.34 6.94
N MET A 170 2.72 -10.38 7.77
CA MET A 170 2.36 -10.33 9.18
C MET A 170 3.36 -9.48 9.94
N VAL A 171 2.86 -8.44 10.58
CA VAL A 171 3.63 -7.64 11.54
C VAL A 171 3.71 -8.46 12.83
N ASN A 172 4.90 -8.85 13.24
CA ASN A 172 5.18 -9.23 14.61
C ASN A 172 5.33 -7.98 15.47
#